data_0394e38cec48b1a2314db6afafe7d48b
#
_entry.id   0394e38cec48b1a2314db6afafe7d48b
#
_cell.length_a   1.000
_cell.length_b   1.000
_cell.length_c   1.000
_cell.angle_alpha   90.00
_cell.angle_beta   90.00
_cell.angle_gamma   90.00
#
_symmetry.space_group_name_H-M   'P 1'
#
loop_
_entity.id
_entity.type
_entity.pdbx_description
1 polymer ?
#
loop_
_entity_poly.entity_id
_entity_poly.type
_entity_poly.pdbx_seq_one_letter_code
_entity_poly.pdbx_strand_id
1 'polypeptide(L)' 'VKEMVYLAVSVANNCSYCIHSHTAAARARGMSEAQHGELLAVIAMASQTNALATAMQVEVDERFKIS' A
#
# COMPACT_ATOMS: atom_id res chain seq x y z
N VAL A 1 11.16 5.25 4.79
CA VAL A 1 10.57 4.38 3.75
C VAL A 1 10.14 3.04 4.33
N LYS A 2 10.96 2.43 5.17
CA LYS A 2 10.63 1.13 5.76
C LYS A 2 9.30 1.15 6.51
N GLU A 3 9.07 2.17 7.34
CA GLU A 3 7.83 2.27 8.09
C GLU A 3 6.62 2.55 7.19
N MET A 4 6.82 3.27 6.11
CA MET A 4 5.75 3.51 5.13
C MET A 4 5.34 2.21 4.43
N VAL A 5 6.30 1.34 4.13
CA VAL A 5 6.02 0.04 3.53
C VAL A 5 5.26 -0.86 4.52
N TYR A 6 5.70 -0.89 5.78
CA TYR A 6 4.97 -1.61 6.83
C TYR A 6 3.53 -1.09 6.94
N LEU A 7 3.37 0.22 6.93
CA LEU A 7 2.04 0.84 7.01
C LEU A 7 1.17 0.42 5.83
N ALA A 8 1.72 0.47 4.62
CA ALA A 8 0.99 0.09 3.42
C ALA A 8 0.49 -1.35 3.49
N VAL A 9 1.35 -2.28 3.90
CA VAL A 9 0.98 -3.69 4.04
C VAL A 9 -0.08 -3.86 5.14
N SER A 10 0.06 -3.13 6.23
CA SER A 10 -0.88 -3.18 7.36
C SER A 10 -2.27 -2.70 6.95
N VAL A 11 -2.35 -1.63 6.14
CA VAL A 11 -3.62 -1.15 5.62
C VAL A 11 -4.24 -2.19 4.69
N ALA A 12 -3.44 -2.74 3.77
CA ALA A 12 -3.90 -3.76 2.83
C ALA A 12 -4.44 -5.00 3.55
N ASN A 13 -3.80 -5.38 4.66
CA ASN A 13 -4.18 -6.54 5.46
C ASN A 13 -5.20 -6.22 6.55
N ASN A 14 -5.60 -4.97 6.65
CA ASN A 14 -6.61 -4.53 7.61
C ASN A 14 -6.23 -4.84 9.07
N CYS A 15 -4.97 -4.60 9.43
CA CYS A 15 -4.48 -4.81 10.79
C CYS A 15 -4.53 -3.49 11.58
N SER A 16 -5.58 -3.31 12.37
CA SER A 16 -5.79 -2.05 13.10
C SER A 16 -4.63 -1.70 14.02
N TYR A 17 -4.17 -2.66 14.81
CA TYR A 17 -3.02 -2.45 15.68
C TYR A 17 -1.78 -2.01 14.90
N CYS A 18 -1.51 -2.71 13.80
CA CYS A 18 -0.33 -2.45 12.98
C CYS A 18 -0.43 -1.09 12.29
N ILE A 19 -1.63 -0.71 11.84
CA ILE A 19 -1.85 0.60 11.22
C ILE A 19 -1.48 1.70 12.21
N HIS A 20 -1.96 1.62 13.44
CA HIS A 20 -1.68 2.63 14.46
C HIS A 20 -0.18 2.68 14.81
N SER A 21 0.42 1.52 15.08
CA SER A 21 1.81 1.49 15.52
C SER A 21 2.78 1.94 14.43
N HIS A 22 2.56 1.54 13.19
CA HIS A 22 3.45 1.93 12.09
C HIS A 22 3.18 3.35 11.60
N THR A 23 1.96 3.87 11.74
CA THR A 23 1.70 5.29 11.50
C THR A 23 2.48 6.14 12.49
N ALA A 24 2.44 5.79 13.77
CA ALA A 24 3.20 6.51 14.79
C ALA A 24 4.70 6.44 14.52
N ALA A 25 5.21 5.26 14.16
CA ALA A 25 6.62 5.08 13.86
C ALA A 25 7.05 5.87 12.63
N ALA A 26 6.24 5.90 11.58
CA ALA A 26 6.53 6.66 10.38
C ALA A 26 6.55 8.16 10.66
N ARG A 27 5.61 8.67 11.46
CA ARG A 27 5.59 10.08 11.86
C ARG A 27 6.83 10.43 12.69
N ALA A 28 7.24 9.55 13.59
CA ALA A 28 8.45 9.75 14.39
C ALA A 28 9.69 9.81 13.51
N ARG A 29 9.67 9.19 12.35
CA ARG A 29 10.78 9.22 11.40
C ARG A 29 10.65 10.31 10.33
N GLY A 30 9.69 11.21 10.49
CA GLY A 30 9.57 12.40 9.67
C GLY A 30 8.51 12.38 8.58
N MET A 31 7.62 11.38 8.58
CA MET A 31 6.51 11.38 7.63
C MET A 31 5.59 12.55 7.91
N SER A 32 5.41 13.42 6.91
CA SER A 32 4.51 14.57 7.01
C SER A 32 3.06 14.14 6.76
N GLU A 33 2.12 15.03 7.10
CA GLU A 33 0.71 14.79 6.79
C GLU A 33 0.49 14.65 5.28
N ALA A 34 1.19 15.46 4.47
CA ALA A 34 1.09 15.39 3.03
C ALA A 34 1.59 14.03 2.50
N GLN A 35 2.71 13.56 3.02
CA GLN A 35 3.25 12.25 2.66
C GLN A 35 2.32 11.13 3.08
N HIS A 36 1.74 11.24 4.27
CA HIS A 36 0.78 10.25 4.76
C HIS A 36 -0.45 10.19 3.84
N GLY A 37 -1.01 11.34 3.49
CA GLY A 37 -2.15 11.40 2.59
C GLY A 37 -1.85 10.83 1.22
N GLU A 38 -0.67 11.13 0.67
CA GLU A 38 -0.24 10.58 -0.61
C GLU A 38 -0.07 9.06 -0.55
N LEU A 39 0.53 8.56 0.53
CA LEU A 39 0.68 7.13 0.73
C LEU A 39 -0.67 6.43 0.75
N LEU A 40 -1.63 6.96 1.49
CA LEU A 40 -2.98 6.37 1.57
C LEU A 40 -3.67 6.40 0.21
N ALA A 41 -3.49 7.47 -0.57
CA ALA A 41 -4.06 7.57 -1.91
C ALA A 41 -3.50 6.50 -2.84
N VAL A 42 -2.19 6.25 -2.77
CA VAL A 42 -1.55 5.20 -3.57
C VAL A 42 -2.06 3.82 -3.17
N ILE A 43 -2.18 3.56 -1.87
CA ILE A 43 -2.70 2.29 -1.37
C ILE A 43 -4.12 2.06 -1.89
N ALA A 44 -4.98 3.06 -1.82
CA ALA A 44 -6.37 2.96 -2.29
C ALA A 44 -6.43 2.68 -3.79
N MET A 45 -5.64 3.42 -4.58
CA MET A 45 -5.59 3.24 -6.02
C MET A 45 -5.06 1.86 -6.40
N ALA A 46 -3.98 1.42 -5.76
CA ALA A 46 -3.40 0.11 -6.01
C ALA A 46 -4.39 -1.02 -5.67
N SER A 47 -5.10 -0.88 -4.54
CA SER A 47 -6.09 -1.86 -4.12
C SER A 47 -7.23 -1.96 -5.14
N GLN A 48 -7.70 -0.83 -5.64
CA GLN A 48 -8.75 -0.78 -6.65
C GLN A 48 -8.29 -1.45 -7.94
N THR A 49 -7.11 -1.11 -8.41
CA THR A 49 -6.55 -1.67 -9.65
C THR A 49 -6.34 -3.18 -9.51
N ASN A 50 -5.82 -3.62 -8.38
CA ASN A 50 -5.63 -5.04 -8.11
C ASN A 50 -6.95 -5.80 -8.12
N ALA A 51 -7.98 -5.23 -7.50
CA ALA A 51 -9.31 -5.84 -7.47
C ALA A 51 -9.90 -5.97 -8.87
N LEU A 52 -9.77 -4.92 -9.68
CA LEU A 52 -10.27 -4.94 -11.06
C LEU A 52 -9.52 -5.97 -11.91
N ALA A 53 -8.21 -5.98 -11.84
CA ALA A 53 -7.40 -6.93 -12.62
C ALA A 53 -7.77 -8.37 -12.27
N THR A 54 -7.96 -8.65 -10.99
CA THR A 54 -8.36 -9.97 -10.51
C THR A 54 -9.78 -10.31 -10.97
N ALA A 55 -10.74 -9.40 -10.78
CA ALA A 55 -12.14 -9.64 -11.14
C ALA A 55 -12.32 -9.85 -12.62
N MET A 56 -11.59 -9.11 -13.44
CA MET A 56 -11.66 -9.20 -14.90
C MET A 56 -10.76 -10.28 -15.46
N GLN A 57 -9.98 -10.95 -14.63
CA GLN A 57 -9.07 -12.01 -15.03
C GLN A 57 -8.14 -11.57 -16.17
N VAL A 58 -7.57 -10.39 -16.00
CA VAL A 58 -6.67 -9.82 -17.02
C VAL A 58 -5.46 -10.71 -17.21
N GLU A 59 -5.17 -11.05 -18.47
CA GLU A 59 -3.99 -11.85 -18.78
C GLU A 59 -2.72 -11.04 -18.54
N VAL A 60 -1.68 -11.75 -18.09
CA VAL A 60 -0.37 -11.14 -17.87
C VAL A 60 0.31 -10.96 -19.22
N ASP A 61 0.80 -9.74 -19.48
CA ASP A 61 1.56 -9.47 -20.71
C ASP A 61 2.82 -10.33 -20.74
N GLU A 62 3.13 -10.87 -21.93
CA GLU A 62 4.29 -11.73 -22.07
C GLU A 62 5.58 -11.08 -21.59
N ARG A 63 5.73 -9.77 -21.83
CA ARG A 63 6.92 -9.03 -21.41
C ARG A 63 7.12 -9.00 -19.90
N PHE A 64 6.07 -9.26 -19.12
CA PHE A 64 6.13 -9.30 -17.65
C PHE A 64 6.37 -10.70 -17.11
N LYS A 65 6.33 -11.71 -17.96
CA LYS A 65 6.56 -13.09 -17.55
C LYS A 65 8.06 -13.39 -17.50
N ILE A 66 8.67 -12.96 -16.44
CA ILE A 66 10.08 -13.24 -16.17
C ILE A 66 10.15 -14.38 -15.18
N SER A 67 10.94 -15.37 -15.47
CA SER A 67 11.07 -16.57 -14.63
C SER A 67 11.90 -16.32 -13.39
#